data_fed7c3638e844b035430a39e89722d6d
#
_entry.id   fed7c3638e844b035430a39e89722d6d
#
_cell.length_a   1.000
_cell.length_b   1.000
_cell.length_c   1.000
_cell.angle_alpha   90.00
_cell.angle_beta   90.00
_cell.angle_gamma   90.00
#
_symmetry.space_group_name_H-M   'P 1'
#
loop_
_entity.id
_entity.type
_entity.pdbx_description
1 polymer ?
#
loop_
_entity_poly.entity_id
_entity_poly.type
_entity_poly.pdbx_seq_one_letter_code
_entity_poly.pdbx_strand_id
1 'polypeptide(L)'
;SLGFSLVELLVVVAILGILSAVGITAYGGYISSTERKATSNLLQSISLAQTEEYSNTGAFYTQQTGECSPTATTSLQIEEVLLGRGGYTLESGDKSQTAKDTGYEICIGALTGSNNFEIRAMQTNGQGGVKPVAQSCIITLNRSGVSNESDNC
;
A
#
# COMPACT_ATOMS: atom_id res chain seq x y z
N SER A 1 16.09 -32.88 40.58
CA SER A 1 15.88 -31.75 39.68
C SER A 1 17.20 -31.35 39.08
N LEU A 2 17.38 -31.52 37.77
CA LEU A 2 18.53 -31.04 37.03
C LEU A 2 18.35 -29.54 36.83
N GLY A 3 19.05 -28.74 37.63
CA GLY A 3 19.08 -27.27 37.49
C GLY A 3 19.91 -26.88 36.28
N PHE A 4 19.51 -25.83 35.56
CA PHE A 4 20.30 -25.24 34.45
C PHE A 4 21.62 -24.67 34.99
N SER A 5 22.72 -24.98 34.30
CA SER A 5 24.02 -24.39 34.59
C SER A 5 24.05 -22.90 34.17
N LEU A 6 24.69 -22.05 34.95
CA LEU A 6 24.84 -20.62 34.64
C LEU A 6 25.51 -20.41 33.27
N VAL A 7 26.44 -21.27 32.89
CA VAL A 7 27.15 -21.24 31.59
C VAL A 7 26.19 -21.57 30.42
N GLU A 8 25.29 -22.52 30.60
CA GLU A 8 24.28 -22.84 29.57
C GLU A 8 23.36 -21.63 29.30
N LEU A 9 22.91 -20.94 30.35
CA LEU A 9 22.10 -19.74 30.20
C LEU A 9 22.89 -18.63 29.48
N LEU A 10 24.16 -18.43 29.83
CA LEU A 10 25.01 -17.39 29.25
C LEU A 10 25.22 -17.63 27.74
N VAL A 11 25.46 -18.87 27.32
CA VAL A 11 25.60 -19.23 25.89
C VAL A 11 24.31 -18.98 25.12
N VAL A 12 23.17 -19.32 25.68
CA VAL A 12 21.86 -19.12 25.03
C VAL A 12 21.60 -17.61 24.82
N VAL A 13 21.79 -16.77 25.83
CA VAL A 13 21.58 -15.33 25.68
C VAL A 13 22.57 -14.69 24.73
N ALA A 14 23.81 -15.18 24.66
CA ALA A 14 24.79 -14.72 23.69
C ALA A 14 24.36 -15.00 22.25
N ILE A 15 23.89 -16.22 21.98
CA ILE A 15 23.38 -16.62 20.65
C ILE A 15 22.12 -15.79 20.28
N LEU A 16 21.18 -15.64 21.20
CA LEU A 16 19.98 -14.83 20.99
C LEU A 16 20.33 -13.35 20.70
N GLY A 17 21.34 -12.81 21.39
CA GLY A 17 21.83 -11.45 21.16
C GLY A 17 22.37 -11.26 19.73
N ILE A 18 23.17 -12.21 19.24
CA ILE A 18 23.72 -12.15 17.87
C ILE A 18 22.60 -12.28 16.83
N LEU A 19 21.68 -13.23 17.00
CA LEU A 19 20.57 -13.44 16.08
C LEU A 19 19.63 -12.23 16.02
N SER A 20 19.35 -11.61 17.15
CA SER A 20 18.52 -10.40 17.23
C SER A 20 19.16 -9.22 16.50
N ALA A 21 20.47 -9.02 16.63
CA ALA A 21 21.17 -7.93 15.98
C ALA A 21 21.10 -7.99 14.43
N VAL A 22 21.16 -9.20 13.87
CA VAL A 22 21.03 -9.40 12.41
C VAL A 22 19.56 -9.36 11.96
N GLY A 23 18.67 -9.91 12.79
CA GLY A 23 17.24 -10.02 12.46
C GLY A 23 16.55 -8.67 12.28
N ILE A 24 16.84 -7.68 13.13
CA ILE A 24 16.17 -6.36 13.10
C ILE A 24 16.45 -5.60 11.79
N THR A 25 17.67 -5.62 11.29
CA THR A 25 18.05 -4.90 10.07
C THR A 25 17.45 -5.54 8.81
N ALA A 26 17.39 -6.86 8.76
CA ALA A 26 16.80 -7.59 7.64
C ALA A 26 15.27 -7.46 7.58
N TYR A 27 14.62 -7.37 8.75
CA TYR A 27 13.17 -7.33 8.86
C TYR A 27 12.54 -6.09 8.24
N GLY A 28 13.15 -4.91 8.42
CA GLY A 28 12.65 -3.65 7.84
C GLY A 28 12.60 -3.65 6.31
N GLY A 29 13.65 -4.16 5.66
CA GLY A 29 13.69 -4.29 4.21
C GLY A 29 12.69 -5.32 3.66
N TYR A 30 12.46 -6.40 4.39
CA TYR A 30 11.46 -7.42 4.03
C TYR A 30 10.04 -6.87 4.07
N ILE A 31 9.67 -6.14 5.13
CA ILE A 31 8.34 -5.52 5.25
C ILE A 31 8.09 -4.55 4.11
N SER A 32 9.01 -3.61 3.83
CA SER A 32 8.87 -2.65 2.74
C SER A 32 8.71 -3.33 1.37
N SER A 33 9.47 -4.38 1.09
CA SER A 33 9.34 -5.16 -0.14
C SER A 33 7.98 -5.88 -0.24
N THR A 34 7.48 -6.41 0.88
CA THR A 34 6.18 -7.09 0.93
C THR A 34 5.03 -6.11 0.71
N GLU A 35 5.07 -4.94 1.36
CA GLU A 35 4.09 -3.87 1.17
C GLU A 35 4.01 -3.42 -0.29
N ARG A 36 5.16 -3.23 -0.96
CA ARG A 36 5.20 -2.88 -2.39
C ARG A 36 4.56 -3.92 -3.28
N LYS A 37 4.87 -5.20 -3.06
CA LYS A 37 4.27 -6.30 -3.83
C LYS A 37 2.77 -6.42 -3.58
N ALA A 38 2.33 -6.29 -2.33
CA ALA A 38 0.91 -6.29 -1.98
C ALA A 38 0.18 -5.13 -2.67
N THR A 39 0.77 -3.94 -2.66
CA THR A 39 0.24 -2.76 -3.36
C THR A 39 0.15 -3.01 -4.87
N SER A 40 1.20 -3.51 -5.51
CA SER A 40 1.19 -3.79 -6.95
C SER A 40 0.09 -4.79 -7.32
N ASN A 41 -0.11 -5.85 -6.55
CA ASN A 41 -1.20 -6.81 -6.74
C ASN A 41 -2.58 -6.16 -6.57
N LEU A 42 -2.72 -5.27 -5.59
CA LEU A 42 -3.95 -4.53 -5.36
C LEU A 42 -4.26 -3.59 -6.54
N LEU A 43 -3.28 -2.86 -7.06
CA LEU A 43 -3.48 -2.00 -8.24
C LEU A 43 -3.94 -2.80 -9.46
N GLN A 44 -3.42 -4.02 -9.66
CA GLN A 44 -3.89 -4.91 -10.72
C GLN A 44 -5.33 -5.35 -10.49
N SER A 45 -5.72 -5.67 -9.26
CA SER A 45 -7.11 -6.01 -8.91
C SER A 45 -8.06 -4.84 -9.17
N ILE A 46 -7.65 -3.62 -8.84
CA ILE A 46 -8.42 -2.40 -9.13
C ILE A 46 -8.54 -2.18 -10.65
N SER A 47 -7.48 -2.42 -11.41
CA SER A 47 -7.52 -2.32 -12.88
C SER A 47 -8.51 -3.30 -13.51
N LEU A 48 -8.63 -4.51 -12.95
CA LEU A 48 -9.66 -5.49 -13.37
C LEU A 48 -11.07 -5.01 -13.00
N ALA A 49 -11.27 -4.51 -11.77
CA ALA A 49 -12.54 -3.94 -11.33
C ALA A 49 -12.96 -2.73 -12.17
N GLN A 50 -12.01 -1.91 -12.61
CA GLN A 50 -12.26 -0.82 -13.58
C GLN A 50 -12.78 -1.31 -14.92
N THR A 51 -12.32 -2.45 -15.39
CA THR A 51 -12.80 -3.05 -16.63
C THR A 51 -14.25 -3.54 -16.48
N GLU A 52 -14.58 -4.10 -15.32
CA GLU A 52 -15.94 -4.50 -14.96
C GLU A 52 -16.86 -3.27 -14.85
N GLU A 53 -16.42 -2.22 -14.17
CA GLU A 53 -17.16 -0.96 -14.04
C GLU A 53 -17.44 -0.34 -15.41
N TYR A 54 -16.42 -0.30 -16.28
CA TYR A 54 -16.60 0.18 -17.65
C TYR A 54 -17.62 -0.65 -18.46
N SER A 55 -17.64 -1.95 -18.26
CA SER A 55 -18.59 -2.84 -18.93
C SER A 55 -20.03 -2.60 -18.47
N ASN A 56 -20.22 -2.21 -17.21
CA ASN A 56 -21.53 -1.98 -16.61
C ASN A 56 -22.05 -0.56 -16.86
N THR A 57 -21.18 0.45 -16.82
CA THR A 57 -21.57 1.87 -16.84
C THR A 57 -21.16 2.60 -18.13
N GLY A 58 -20.25 2.05 -18.91
CA GLY A 58 -19.66 2.69 -20.09
C GLY A 58 -18.56 3.71 -19.77
N ALA A 59 -18.16 3.86 -18.50
CA ALA A 59 -17.13 4.78 -18.07
C ALA A 59 -16.23 4.16 -16.99
N PHE A 60 -14.98 4.58 -16.93
CA PHE A 60 -14.09 4.22 -15.83
C PHE A 60 -14.39 5.09 -14.60
N TYR A 61 -14.32 4.48 -13.43
CA TYR A 61 -14.38 5.21 -12.18
C TYR A 61 -13.14 6.07 -11.99
N THR A 62 -13.32 7.36 -11.77
CA THR A 62 -12.23 8.31 -11.52
C THR A 62 -12.65 9.31 -10.46
N GLN A 63 -11.70 9.77 -9.66
CA GLN A 63 -11.94 10.66 -8.53
C GLN A 63 -11.48 12.10 -8.81
N GLN A 64 -10.44 12.24 -9.62
CA GLN A 64 -9.84 13.53 -9.94
C GLN A 64 -9.47 13.59 -11.43
N THR A 65 -9.39 14.79 -11.98
CA THR A 65 -8.92 15.00 -13.36
C THR A 65 -7.40 15.21 -13.33
N GLY A 66 -6.68 14.47 -14.16
CA GLY A 66 -5.22 14.48 -14.19
C GLY A 66 -4.58 13.64 -13.09
N GLU A 67 -3.40 14.03 -12.67
CA GLU A 67 -2.65 13.36 -11.61
C GLU A 67 -3.37 13.52 -10.25
N CYS A 68 -3.70 12.43 -9.61
CA CYS A 68 -4.43 12.47 -8.35
C CYS A 68 -3.51 12.39 -7.13
N SER A 69 -4.02 12.87 -5.99
CA SER A 69 -3.34 12.79 -4.68
C SER A 69 -4.04 11.76 -3.80
N PRO A 70 -3.38 10.64 -3.46
CA PRO A 70 -3.94 9.62 -2.58
C PRO A 70 -4.21 10.15 -1.17
N THR A 71 -5.35 9.76 -0.61
CA THR A 71 -5.77 10.05 0.76
C THR A 71 -6.55 8.85 1.32
N ALA A 72 -6.76 8.79 2.62
CA ALA A 72 -7.63 7.78 3.22
C ALA A 72 -9.06 7.80 2.65
N THR A 73 -9.57 9.00 2.33
CA THR A 73 -10.90 9.16 1.72
C THR A 73 -10.95 8.62 0.30
N THR A 74 -9.93 8.90 -0.54
CA THR A 74 -9.91 8.36 -1.91
C THR A 74 -9.78 6.84 -1.91
N SER A 75 -8.97 6.28 -1.01
CA SER A 75 -8.86 4.84 -0.83
C SER A 75 -10.19 4.21 -0.41
N LEU A 76 -10.88 4.80 0.57
CA LEU A 76 -12.19 4.32 1.02
C LEU A 76 -13.22 4.31 -0.12
N GLN A 77 -13.27 5.35 -0.94
CA GLN A 77 -14.18 5.41 -2.08
C GLN A 77 -13.90 4.31 -3.11
N ILE A 78 -12.63 3.99 -3.35
CA ILE A 78 -12.25 2.88 -4.23
C ILE A 78 -12.65 1.53 -3.62
N GLU A 79 -12.44 1.38 -2.31
CA GLU A 79 -12.85 0.18 -1.59
C GLU A 79 -14.36 -0.05 -1.67
N GLU A 80 -15.15 1.00 -1.55
CA GLU A 80 -16.62 0.92 -1.64
C GLU A 80 -17.10 0.64 -3.05
N VAL A 81 -16.63 1.39 -4.04
CA VAL A 81 -17.18 1.37 -5.40
C VAL A 81 -16.64 0.18 -6.21
N LEU A 82 -15.32 -0.05 -6.14
CA LEU A 82 -14.67 -1.04 -7.01
C LEU A 82 -14.38 -2.37 -6.32
N LEU A 83 -14.11 -2.36 -5.02
CA LEU A 83 -13.71 -3.57 -4.31
C LEU A 83 -14.82 -4.19 -3.46
N GLY A 84 -15.97 -3.51 -3.35
CA GLY A 84 -17.10 -3.99 -2.55
C GLY A 84 -16.79 -4.09 -1.05
N ARG A 85 -15.82 -3.34 -0.56
CA ARG A 85 -15.35 -3.34 0.82
C ARG A 85 -15.80 -2.09 1.59
N GLY A 86 -16.97 -1.58 1.34
CA GLY A 86 -17.50 -0.40 2.02
C GLY A 86 -18.10 -0.71 3.40
N GLY A 87 -18.62 0.33 4.04
CA GLY A 87 -19.44 0.22 5.24
C GLY A 87 -18.75 0.63 6.54
N TYR A 88 -17.57 1.23 6.50
CA TYR A 88 -16.95 1.85 7.65
C TYR A 88 -16.73 3.35 7.41
N THR A 89 -16.65 4.11 8.49
CA THR A 89 -16.38 5.56 8.46
C THR A 89 -14.95 5.84 8.90
N LEU A 90 -14.30 6.80 8.23
CA LEU A 90 -12.99 7.29 8.64
C LEU A 90 -13.15 8.46 9.62
N GLU A 91 -12.50 8.37 10.77
CA GLU A 91 -12.31 9.50 11.66
C GLU A 91 -11.07 10.31 11.25
N SER A 92 -10.91 11.51 11.81
CA SER A 92 -9.76 12.36 11.52
C SER A 92 -8.44 11.67 11.91
N GLY A 93 -7.56 11.46 10.97
CA GLY A 93 -6.28 10.77 11.16
C GLY A 93 -6.32 9.25 10.96
N ASP A 94 -7.47 8.69 10.60
CA ASP A 94 -7.59 7.27 10.27
C ASP A 94 -6.95 6.94 8.92
N LYS A 95 -6.46 5.70 8.83
CA LYS A 95 -6.02 5.09 7.58
C LYS A 95 -7.16 4.29 6.97
N SER A 96 -7.21 4.24 5.64
CA SER A 96 -8.07 3.29 4.92
C SER A 96 -7.72 1.83 5.26
N GLN A 97 -8.60 0.89 4.95
CA GLN A 97 -8.28 -0.53 5.09
C GLN A 97 -7.13 -0.90 4.14
N THR A 98 -7.13 -0.35 2.94
CA THR A 98 -6.01 -0.49 1.98
C THR A 98 -4.67 -0.09 2.61
N ALA A 99 -4.61 1.05 3.28
CA ALA A 99 -3.37 1.51 3.92
C ALA A 99 -2.98 0.69 5.16
N LYS A 100 -3.94 0.11 5.87
CA LYS A 100 -3.68 -0.84 6.96
C LYS A 100 -3.07 -2.14 6.44
N ASP A 101 -3.54 -2.61 5.28
CA ASP A 101 -3.12 -3.87 4.67
C ASP A 101 -1.80 -3.75 3.89
N THR A 102 -1.56 -2.61 3.23
CA THR A 102 -0.45 -2.43 2.27
C THR A 102 0.55 -1.35 2.65
N GLY A 103 0.23 -0.47 3.59
CA GLY A 103 1.06 0.70 3.90
C GLY A 103 0.93 1.87 2.91
N TYR A 104 -0.03 1.80 1.96
CA TYR A 104 -0.24 2.80 0.91
C TYR A 104 -1.68 3.28 0.85
N GLU A 105 -1.88 4.57 0.64
CA GLU A 105 -3.16 5.14 0.20
C GLU A 105 -3.18 5.20 -1.33
N ILE A 106 -4.39 5.08 -1.91
CA ILE A 106 -4.60 5.00 -3.35
C ILE A 106 -5.60 6.05 -3.84
N CYS A 107 -5.45 6.45 -5.10
CA CYS A 107 -6.43 7.26 -5.83
C CYS A 107 -6.46 6.90 -7.31
N ILE A 108 -7.49 7.33 -8.02
CA ILE A 108 -7.65 7.13 -9.45
C ILE A 108 -7.88 8.48 -10.12
N GLY A 109 -6.95 8.86 -11.01
CA GLY A 109 -7.02 10.06 -11.82
C GLY A 109 -7.48 9.77 -13.25
N ALA A 110 -8.29 10.67 -13.81
CA ALA A 110 -8.63 10.63 -15.24
C ALA A 110 -7.52 11.30 -16.03
N LEU A 111 -6.87 10.56 -16.92
CA LEU A 111 -5.88 11.14 -17.82
C LEU A 111 -6.55 11.91 -18.96
N THR A 112 -5.99 13.05 -19.36
CA THR A 112 -6.50 13.88 -20.43
C THR A 112 -6.49 13.13 -21.77
N GLY A 113 -7.62 13.13 -22.47
CA GLY A 113 -7.73 12.54 -23.83
C GLY A 113 -8.52 11.26 -23.93
N SER A 114 -9.65 11.14 -23.21
CA SER A 114 -10.69 10.11 -23.28
C SER A 114 -10.37 8.73 -22.67
N ASN A 115 -11.32 8.23 -21.90
CA ASN A 115 -11.43 6.84 -21.42
C ASN A 115 -10.11 6.18 -20.96
N ASN A 116 -9.26 6.97 -20.29
CA ASN A 116 -8.00 6.50 -19.74
C ASN A 116 -7.87 6.92 -18.27
N PHE A 117 -7.31 6.05 -17.46
CA PHE A 117 -7.10 6.30 -16.04
C PHE A 117 -5.69 5.94 -15.61
N GLU A 118 -5.26 6.52 -14.52
CA GLU A 118 -4.06 6.12 -13.78
C GLU A 118 -4.44 5.88 -12.32
N ILE A 119 -4.08 4.73 -11.82
CA ILE A 119 -4.16 4.39 -10.39
C ILE A 119 -2.82 4.76 -9.78
N ARG A 120 -2.85 5.52 -8.70
CA ARG A 120 -1.66 5.96 -8.00
C ARG A 120 -1.71 5.54 -6.54
N ALA A 121 -0.65 4.91 -6.06
CA ALA A 121 -0.45 4.54 -4.67
C ALA A 121 0.74 5.32 -4.10
N MET A 122 0.57 5.88 -2.90
CA MET A 122 1.62 6.59 -2.17
C MET A 122 1.74 6.05 -0.76
N GLN A 123 2.99 5.88 -0.30
CA GLN A 123 3.29 5.35 1.02
C GLN A 123 2.74 6.28 2.12
N THR A 124 2.11 5.69 3.15
CA THR A 124 1.57 6.45 4.28
C THR A 124 2.65 7.01 5.18
N ASN A 125 2.33 8.13 5.85
CA ASN A 125 3.19 8.73 6.87
C ASN A 125 2.98 8.12 8.28
N GLY A 126 2.10 7.14 8.39
CA GLY A 126 1.75 6.52 9.67
C GLY A 126 0.60 7.20 10.43
N GLN A 127 0.14 8.37 10.01
CA GLN A 127 -0.87 9.21 10.70
C GLN A 127 -2.10 9.54 9.83
N GLY A 128 -2.54 8.60 8.98
CA GLY A 128 -3.72 8.79 8.12
C GLY A 128 -3.50 9.67 6.89
N GLY A 129 -2.27 10.08 6.60
CA GLY A 129 -1.88 10.81 5.41
C GLY A 129 -0.80 10.06 4.63
N VAL A 130 -0.34 10.65 3.53
CA VAL A 130 0.78 10.13 2.73
C VAL A 130 2.06 10.91 3.01
N LYS A 131 3.21 10.28 2.78
CA LYS A 131 4.51 10.96 2.84
C LYS A 131 4.61 12.01 1.72
N PRO A 132 5.41 13.07 1.88
CA PRO A 132 5.71 14.00 0.80
C PRO A 132 6.22 13.26 -0.44
N VAL A 133 5.85 13.74 -1.64
CA VAL A 133 6.21 13.11 -2.94
C VAL A 133 7.72 12.82 -3.03
N ALA A 134 8.56 13.75 -2.58
CA ALA A 134 10.02 13.60 -2.60
C ALA A 134 10.57 12.49 -1.68
N GLN A 135 9.75 11.94 -0.78
CA GLN A 135 10.15 10.92 0.21
C GLN A 135 9.28 9.66 0.13
N SER A 136 8.30 9.64 -0.76
CA SER A 136 7.34 8.55 -0.89
C SER A 136 7.76 7.60 -1.99
N CYS A 137 7.66 6.31 -1.72
CA CYS A 137 7.54 5.34 -2.79
C CYS A 137 6.17 5.53 -3.44
N ILE A 138 6.16 5.83 -4.72
CA ILE A 138 4.96 6.03 -5.52
C ILE A 138 4.90 4.92 -6.56
N ILE A 139 3.78 4.21 -6.58
CA ILE A 139 3.52 3.15 -7.57
C ILE A 139 2.33 3.59 -8.40
N THR A 140 2.49 3.62 -9.72
CA THR A 140 1.40 3.96 -10.64
C THR A 140 1.11 2.80 -11.58
N LEU A 141 -0.18 2.62 -11.90
CA LEU A 141 -0.65 1.64 -12.88
C LEU A 141 -1.64 2.34 -13.82
N ASN A 142 -1.35 2.32 -15.11
CA ASN A 142 -2.25 2.87 -16.12
C ASN A 142 -3.16 1.78 -16.72
N ARG A 143 -4.12 2.19 -17.54
CA ARG A 143 -5.04 1.29 -18.25
C ARG A 143 -4.33 0.21 -19.08
N SER A 144 -3.14 0.49 -19.60
CA SER A 144 -2.36 -0.46 -20.41
C SER A 144 -1.69 -1.54 -19.56
N GLY A 145 -1.84 -1.50 -18.24
CA GLY A 145 -1.20 -2.45 -17.31
C GLY A 145 0.28 -2.14 -17.06
N VAL A 146 0.78 -1.00 -17.55
CA VAL A 146 2.16 -0.58 -17.27
C VAL A 146 2.22 0.00 -15.87
N SER A 147 3.02 -0.64 -15.03
CA SER A 147 3.33 -0.18 -13.67
C SER A 147 4.67 0.55 -13.68
N ASN A 148 4.71 1.73 -13.05
CA ASN A 148 5.93 2.48 -12.81
C ASN A 148 6.10 2.69 -11.31
N GLU A 149 7.34 2.60 -10.84
CA GLU A 149 7.73 2.89 -9.47
C GLU A 149 8.67 4.10 -9.44
N SER A 150 8.53 4.96 -8.44
CA SER A 150 9.45 6.08 -8.26
C SER A 150 10.81 5.63 -7.73
N ASP A 151 11.83 6.46 -7.89
CA ASP A 151 13.20 6.18 -7.42
C ASP A 151 13.29 5.98 -5.89
N ASN A 152 12.27 6.41 -5.14
CA ASN A 152 12.20 6.25 -3.69
C ASN A 152 11.65 4.89 -3.24
N CYS A 153 11.37 3.99 -4.16
CA CYS A 153 10.98 2.62 -3.88
C CYS A 153 12.20 1.71 -3.69
#